data_cbf5ac299c22ca5add6fa6503bde8c2c
#
_entry.id   cbf5ac299c22ca5add6fa6503bde8c2c
#
_cell.length_a   1.000
_cell.length_b   1.000
_cell.length_c   1.000
_cell.angle_alpha   90.00
_cell.angle_beta   90.00
_cell.angle_gamma   90.00
#
_symmetry.space_group_name_H-M   'P 1'
#
loop_
_entity.id
_entity.type
_entity.pdbx_description
1 polymer ?
#
loop_
_entity_poly.entity_id
_entity_poly.type
_entity_poly.pdbx_seq_one_letter_code
_entity_poly.pdbx_strand_id
1 'polypeptide(L)'
;MKTRSAENEKKIAGRNVNSGMFSLDPSDYDLSENILCKEADVIHLHWCSRFFDFKSFQSLRKPIVWTLHDMNPFTGGCHFSNACYKFESECRNCPQLAGAKDPDIAWMDQKYKKKYLEDVSLIPVAPSYWMKSCSERSALFGSFRNYCIPNSVNTDVFKPLNKAFCREVLNWPVNKTILLFVSEEVNNPRKGFDLLVEAHALINIPDMLICVIGITGITAKVIPGINYQGEINDEKLMAVAYSAVDALVIPSREDNLPNTMLESLACGTPVIAFKTGGIPEVITNGVNGILSEDLTSMSLAESISWFYENSGLFSENEIRNDAVKRFSPQGQAYYYTKLYKDLLN
;
A
#
# COMPACT_ATOMS: atom_id res chain seq x y z
N MET A 1 9.08 11.27 31.50
CA MET A 1 9.43 9.87 31.19
C MET A 1 9.70 9.78 29.69
N LYS A 2 10.80 9.13 29.26
CA LYS A 2 11.00 8.82 27.83
C LYS A 2 10.08 7.66 27.52
N THR A 3 9.22 7.78 26.52
CA THR A 3 8.37 6.69 26.07
C THR A 3 9.21 5.61 25.41
N ARG A 4 8.80 4.33 25.50
CA ARG A 4 9.44 3.19 24.80
C ARG A 4 9.52 3.45 23.30
N SER A 5 8.49 4.08 22.72
CA SER A 5 8.48 4.50 21.33
C SER A 5 9.67 5.42 21.00
N ALA A 6 9.98 6.42 21.82
CA ALA A 6 11.14 7.30 21.62
C ALA A 6 12.50 6.59 21.80
N GLU A 7 12.57 5.56 22.64
CA GLU A 7 13.77 4.72 22.77
C GLU A 7 13.95 3.82 21.55
N ASN A 8 12.87 3.24 21.02
CA ASN A 8 12.90 2.42 19.82
C ASN A 8 13.34 3.23 18.60
N GLU A 9 12.86 4.47 18.44
CA GLU A 9 13.32 5.38 17.38
C GLU A 9 14.84 5.60 17.42
N LYS A 10 15.42 5.77 18.60
CA LYS A 10 16.88 5.92 18.74
C LYS A 10 17.64 4.67 18.32
N LYS A 11 17.11 3.48 18.58
CA LYS A 11 17.74 2.21 18.20
C LYS A 11 17.83 2.02 16.68
N ILE A 12 16.89 2.61 15.94
CA ILE A 12 16.82 2.53 14.48
C ILE A 12 17.28 3.80 13.76
N ALA A 13 17.75 4.81 14.49
CA ALA A 13 18.18 6.10 13.93
C ALA A 13 19.31 6.01 12.89
N GLY A 14 20.16 4.97 12.96
CA GLY A 14 21.24 4.71 12.01
C GLY A 14 20.86 3.80 10.84
N ARG A 15 19.56 3.52 10.62
CA ARG A 15 19.11 2.67 9.50
C ARG A 15 19.38 3.32 8.14
N ASN A 16 19.40 2.49 7.10
CA ASN A 16 19.44 2.99 5.74
C ASN A 16 18.16 3.80 5.45
N VAL A 17 18.30 5.10 5.21
CA VAL A 17 17.17 6.02 4.94
C VAL A 17 16.31 5.60 3.73
N ASN A 18 16.85 4.81 2.81
CA ASN A 18 16.15 4.31 1.63
C ASN A 18 15.31 3.05 1.91
N SER A 19 15.35 2.49 3.13
CA SER A 19 14.68 1.21 3.44
C SER A 19 13.19 1.33 3.78
N GLY A 20 12.59 2.52 3.75
CA GLY A 20 11.19 2.71 4.07
C GLY A 20 10.91 2.72 5.58
N MET A 21 9.63 2.55 5.95
CA MET A 21 9.20 2.57 7.36
C MET A 21 9.67 1.33 8.10
N PHE A 22 10.10 1.54 9.35
CA PHE A 22 10.53 0.49 10.26
C PHE A 22 10.02 0.80 11.67
N SER A 23 9.37 -0.14 12.34
CA SER A 23 8.76 0.05 13.64
C SER A 23 9.02 -1.15 14.54
N LEU A 24 9.36 -0.89 15.78
CA LEU A 24 9.73 -1.90 16.77
C LEU A 24 8.69 -1.97 17.90
N ASP A 25 8.54 -3.14 18.46
CA ASP A 25 7.91 -3.41 19.74
C ASP A 25 8.99 -3.53 20.85
N PRO A 26 8.63 -3.43 22.16
CA PRO A 26 7.31 -3.11 22.71
C PRO A 26 6.95 -1.63 22.64
N SER A 27 5.66 -1.33 22.70
CA SER A 27 5.11 0.01 22.91
C SER A 27 4.71 0.25 24.37
N ASP A 28 4.17 1.45 24.65
CA ASP A 28 3.77 1.83 26.02
C ASP A 28 2.29 1.52 26.31
N TYR A 29 1.50 1.14 25.29
CA TYR A 29 0.06 0.97 25.43
C TYR A 29 -0.33 -0.51 25.51
N ASP A 30 -1.04 -0.87 26.59
CA ASP A 30 -1.59 -2.20 26.79
C ASP A 30 -3.08 -2.23 26.41
N LEU A 31 -3.42 -2.94 25.31
CA LEU A 31 -4.81 -3.08 24.87
C LEU A 31 -5.69 -3.77 25.91
N SER A 32 -5.15 -4.64 26.74
CA SER A 32 -5.91 -5.36 27.74
C SER A 32 -6.44 -4.46 28.87
N GLU A 33 -5.89 -3.26 29.00
CA GLU A 33 -6.39 -2.27 29.96
C GLU A 33 -7.56 -1.44 29.40
N ASN A 34 -7.77 -1.45 28.09
CA ASN A 34 -8.84 -0.69 27.45
C ASN A 34 -10.20 -1.34 27.67
N ILE A 35 -11.18 -0.58 28.19
CA ILE A 35 -12.52 -1.08 28.48
C ILE A 35 -13.23 -1.63 27.24
N LEU A 36 -13.07 -0.99 26.08
CA LEU A 36 -13.67 -1.45 24.83
C LEU A 36 -13.11 -2.82 24.40
N CYS A 37 -11.81 -3.05 24.61
CA CYS A 37 -11.21 -4.37 24.36
C CYS A 37 -11.69 -5.43 25.36
N LYS A 38 -11.96 -5.05 26.62
CA LYS A 38 -12.49 -5.95 27.64
C LYS A 38 -13.94 -6.39 27.34
N GLU A 39 -14.74 -5.50 26.81
CA GLU A 39 -16.18 -5.72 26.54
C GLU A 39 -16.46 -6.29 25.14
N ALA A 40 -15.56 -6.11 24.18
CA ALA A 40 -15.72 -6.60 22.81
C ALA A 40 -15.78 -8.14 22.75
N ASP A 41 -16.55 -8.69 21.82
CA ASP A 41 -16.57 -10.12 21.49
C ASP A 41 -15.46 -10.47 20.49
N VAL A 42 -15.14 -9.55 19.58
CA VAL A 42 -14.06 -9.64 18.59
C VAL A 42 -13.29 -8.32 18.57
N ILE A 43 -11.98 -8.39 18.54
CA ILE A 43 -11.11 -7.21 18.39
C ILE A 43 -10.61 -7.19 16.95
N HIS A 44 -10.82 -6.08 16.24
CA HIS A 44 -10.30 -5.92 14.89
C HIS A 44 -9.22 -4.84 14.84
N LEU A 45 -8.02 -5.25 14.45
CA LEU A 45 -6.85 -4.40 14.30
C LEU A 45 -6.62 -4.07 12.83
N HIS A 46 -6.31 -2.82 12.57
CA HIS A 46 -5.80 -2.33 11.30
C HIS A 46 -4.34 -1.90 11.45
N TRP A 47 -3.93 -0.86 10.77
CA TRP A 47 -2.59 -0.31 10.90
C TRP A 47 -2.40 0.34 12.29
N CYS A 48 -1.71 -0.35 13.17
CA CYS A 48 -1.53 0.04 14.57
C CYS A 48 -0.07 -0.06 15.04
N SER A 49 0.85 0.07 14.10
CA SER A 49 2.28 0.09 14.37
C SER A 49 2.65 1.15 15.41
N ARG A 50 3.48 0.81 16.40
CA ARG A 50 3.89 1.65 17.54
C ARG A 50 2.76 2.02 18.51
N PHE A 51 1.54 1.55 18.30
CA PHE A 51 0.41 1.91 19.13
C PHE A 51 0.29 1.04 20.37
N PHE A 52 0.32 -0.28 20.23
CA PHE A 52 0.16 -1.21 21.36
C PHE A 52 1.34 -2.16 21.52
N ASP A 53 1.42 -2.79 22.70
CA ASP A 53 2.38 -3.83 23.01
C ASP A 53 1.77 -5.22 22.70
N PHE A 54 2.46 -6.08 21.96
CA PHE A 54 2.06 -7.48 21.67
C PHE A 54 1.81 -8.30 22.93
N LYS A 55 2.42 -7.93 24.06
CA LYS A 55 2.15 -8.52 25.36
C LYS A 55 0.65 -8.48 25.74
N SER A 56 -0.08 -7.47 25.28
CA SER A 56 -1.52 -7.32 25.50
C SER A 56 -2.34 -8.53 25.05
N PHE A 57 -1.89 -9.23 24.00
CA PHE A 57 -2.65 -10.30 23.37
C PHE A 57 -2.88 -11.50 24.33
N GLN A 58 -1.91 -11.82 25.18
CA GLN A 58 -2.03 -12.93 26.13
C GLN A 58 -3.13 -12.71 27.16
N SER A 59 -3.46 -11.46 27.48
CA SER A 59 -4.50 -11.11 28.47
C SER A 59 -5.89 -11.00 27.86
N LEU A 60 -6.01 -10.78 26.54
CA LEU A 60 -7.29 -10.49 25.89
C LEU A 60 -8.19 -11.71 25.76
N ARG A 61 -7.64 -12.92 25.54
CA ARG A 61 -8.38 -14.21 25.41
C ARG A 61 -9.63 -14.12 24.52
N LYS A 62 -9.56 -13.36 23.43
CA LYS A 62 -10.65 -13.13 22.48
C LYS A 62 -10.13 -13.28 21.05
N PRO A 63 -10.99 -13.55 20.07
CA PRO A 63 -10.60 -13.53 18.68
C PRO A 63 -10.07 -12.14 18.29
N ILE A 64 -8.85 -12.10 17.71
CA ILE A 64 -8.19 -10.90 17.22
C ILE A 64 -8.09 -11.01 15.71
N VAL A 65 -8.92 -10.29 14.98
CA VAL A 65 -8.81 -10.13 13.53
C VAL A 65 -7.79 -9.03 13.24
N TRP A 66 -6.81 -9.29 12.39
CA TRP A 66 -5.81 -8.28 12.03
C TRP A 66 -5.71 -8.11 10.52
N THR A 67 -6.19 -6.97 10.01
CA THR A 67 -6.01 -6.60 8.59
C THR A 67 -4.58 -6.14 8.34
N LEU A 68 -3.88 -6.88 7.49
CA LEU A 68 -2.46 -6.71 7.18
C LEU A 68 -2.27 -5.68 6.07
N HIS A 69 -2.25 -4.39 6.40
CA HIS A 69 -1.99 -3.33 5.43
C HIS A 69 -0.53 -3.34 4.95
N ASP A 70 0.38 -3.84 5.78
CA ASP A 70 1.80 -4.03 5.50
C ASP A 70 2.35 -5.26 6.23
N MET A 71 3.66 -5.50 6.12
CA MET A 71 4.31 -6.69 6.67
C MET A 71 4.78 -6.53 8.13
N ASN A 72 4.72 -5.34 8.73
CA ASN A 72 5.24 -5.09 10.08
C ASN A 72 4.73 -6.07 11.16
N PRO A 73 3.45 -6.49 11.15
CA PRO A 73 2.93 -7.41 12.15
C PRO A 73 3.68 -8.75 12.22
N PHE A 74 4.18 -9.26 11.10
CA PHE A 74 4.82 -10.57 11.01
C PHE A 74 6.32 -10.55 10.64
N THR A 75 6.95 -9.38 10.71
CA THR A 75 8.40 -9.19 10.48
C THR A 75 9.12 -8.76 11.76
N GLY A 76 10.43 -8.57 11.67
CA GLY A 76 11.25 -8.00 12.74
C GLY A 76 11.26 -6.46 12.74
N GLY A 77 10.23 -5.81 12.18
CA GLY A 77 10.05 -4.36 12.22
C GLY A 77 9.86 -3.67 10.87
N CYS A 78 10.26 -4.26 9.75
CA CYS A 78 10.06 -3.66 8.44
C CYS A 78 8.58 -3.73 8.00
N HIS A 79 8.10 -2.64 7.34
CA HIS A 79 6.74 -2.57 6.79
C HIS A 79 6.66 -3.16 5.38
N PHE A 80 7.77 -3.19 4.67
CA PHE A 80 7.94 -3.86 3.37
C PHE A 80 9.29 -4.56 3.35
N SER A 81 9.35 -5.72 2.75
CA SER A 81 10.52 -6.58 2.83
C SER A 81 11.67 -6.16 1.91
N ASN A 82 11.38 -5.41 0.84
CA ASN A 82 12.35 -5.07 -0.21
C ASN A 82 13.10 -6.32 -0.72
N ALA A 83 12.35 -7.34 -1.10
CA ALA A 83 12.84 -8.65 -1.53
C ALA A 83 13.67 -9.41 -0.49
N CYS A 84 13.57 -9.07 0.79
CA CYS A 84 14.14 -9.85 1.89
C CYS A 84 13.14 -10.92 2.36
N TYR A 85 13.54 -12.18 2.35
CA TYR A 85 12.70 -13.31 2.76
C TYR A 85 13.02 -13.84 4.17
N LYS A 86 13.81 -13.13 4.97
CA LYS A 86 14.21 -13.56 6.31
C LYS A 86 13.03 -13.63 7.30
N PHE A 87 11.94 -12.94 7.03
CA PHE A 87 10.72 -13.03 7.82
C PHE A 87 10.09 -14.45 7.80
N GLU A 88 10.45 -15.26 6.81
CA GLU A 88 10.01 -16.66 6.70
C GLU A 88 10.70 -17.58 7.73
N SER A 89 11.83 -17.13 8.30
CA SER A 89 12.59 -17.85 9.31
C SER A 89 13.02 -16.95 10.46
N GLU A 90 14.15 -16.26 10.36
CA GLU A 90 14.66 -15.32 11.36
C GLU A 90 15.10 -14.00 10.73
N CYS A 91 14.54 -12.90 11.21
CA CYS A 91 14.89 -11.53 10.80
C CYS A 91 16.28 -11.12 11.38
N ARG A 92 17.32 -11.92 11.10
CA ARG A 92 18.67 -11.71 11.60
C ARG A 92 19.57 -11.11 10.53
N ASN A 93 20.52 -10.25 10.88
CA ASN A 93 21.35 -9.50 9.93
C ASN A 93 20.45 -8.75 8.91
N CYS A 94 19.57 -7.89 9.43
CA CYS A 94 18.57 -7.20 8.65
C CYS A 94 19.21 -6.23 7.63
N PRO A 95 18.93 -6.38 6.32
CA PRO A 95 19.53 -5.50 5.30
C PRO A 95 19.06 -4.05 5.37
N GLN A 96 17.96 -3.79 6.08
CA GLN A 96 17.42 -2.44 6.28
C GLN A 96 18.05 -1.71 7.47
N LEU A 97 18.86 -2.41 8.29
CA LEU A 97 19.57 -1.86 9.44
C LEU A 97 21.07 -1.76 9.12
N ALA A 98 21.57 -0.55 8.91
CA ALA A 98 23.00 -0.32 8.61
C ALA A 98 23.86 -0.66 9.82
N GLY A 99 24.91 -1.47 9.61
CA GLY A 99 25.91 -1.79 10.63
C GLY A 99 25.37 -2.51 11.87
N ALA A 100 24.24 -3.21 11.75
CA ALA A 100 23.62 -3.91 12.85
C ALA A 100 24.55 -5.02 13.40
N LYS A 101 24.61 -5.12 14.74
CA LYS A 101 25.30 -6.22 15.44
C LYS A 101 24.46 -7.50 15.32
N ASP A 102 25.09 -8.65 15.32
CA ASP A 102 24.43 -9.96 15.34
C ASP A 102 24.39 -10.53 16.78
N PRO A 103 23.22 -10.82 17.39
CA PRO A 103 21.87 -10.58 16.84
C PRO A 103 21.51 -9.10 16.82
N ASP A 104 20.80 -8.69 15.77
CA ASP A 104 20.34 -7.32 15.59
C ASP A 104 18.97 -7.06 16.25
N ILE A 105 18.54 -5.79 16.21
CA ILE A 105 17.27 -5.38 16.81
C ILE A 105 16.05 -5.99 16.08
N ALA A 106 16.14 -6.29 14.78
CA ALA A 106 15.07 -6.94 14.03
C ALA A 106 14.84 -8.37 14.51
N TRP A 107 15.90 -9.11 14.79
CA TRP A 107 15.80 -10.44 15.39
C TRP A 107 15.20 -10.39 16.80
N MET A 108 15.61 -9.41 17.61
CA MET A 108 15.07 -9.24 18.97
C MET A 108 13.57 -8.93 18.93
N ASP A 109 13.13 -8.05 18.02
CA ASP A 109 11.72 -7.69 17.82
C ASP A 109 10.90 -8.89 17.35
N GLN A 110 11.38 -9.66 16.36
CA GLN A 110 10.71 -10.87 15.92
C GLN A 110 10.56 -11.90 17.05
N LYS A 111 11.60 -12.11 17.86
CA LYS A 111 11.54 -13.01 19.02
C LYS A 111 10.56 -12.50 20.08
N TYR A 112 10.50 -11.18 20.30
CA TYR A 112 9.55 -10.57 21.20
C TYR A 112 8.12 -10.83 20.74
N LYS A 113 7.78 -10.53 19.48
CA LYS A 113 6.47 -10.80 18.90
C LYS A 113 6.10 -12.28 19.00
N LYS A 114 7.03 -13.19 18.62
CA LYS A 114 6.82 -14.63 18.68
C LYS A 114 6.41 -15.10 20.07
N LYS A 115 7.09 -14.64 21.11
CA LYS A 115 6.80 -14.99 22.50
C LYS A 115 5.36 -14.67 22.92
N TYR A 116 4.81 -13.55 22.41
CA TYR A 116 3.47 -13.09 22.83
C TYR A 116 2.36 -13.47 21.84
N LEU A 117 2.68 -14.23 20.79
CA LEU A 117 1.72 -14.82 19.86
C LEU A 117 1.36 -16.27 20.22
N GLU A 118 2.03 -16.87 21.19
CA GLU A 118 1.71 -18.22 21.68
C GLU A 118 0.31 -18.21 22.32
N ASP A 119 -0.51 -19.21 21.98
CA ASP A 119 -1.89 -19.41 22.49
C ASP A 119 -2.87 -18.24 22.24
N VAL A 120 -2.58 -17.38 21.25
CA VAL A 120 -3.44 -16.26 20.85
C VAL A 120 -4.40 -16.70 19.75
N SER A 121 -5.69 -16.37 19.89
CA SER A 121 -6.68 -16.54 18.82
C SER A 121 -6.52 -15.40 17.79
N LEU A 122 -5.47 -15.46 16.98
CA LEU A 122 -5.17 -14.46 15.94
C LEU A 122 -5.68 -14.94 14.58
N ILE A 123 -6.35 -14.03 13.88
CA ILE A 123 -6.91 -14.24 12.55
C ILE A 123 -6.33 -13.17 11.59
N PRO A 124 -5.22 -13.46 10.92
CA PRO A 124 -4.66 -12.56 9.91
C PRO A 124 -5.58 -12.46 8.69
N VAL A 125 -5.86 -11.24 8.26
CA VAL A 125 -6.64 -10.95 7.05
C VAL A 125 -5.81 -10.06 6.14
N ALA A 126 -5.43 -10.57 4.99
CA ALA A 126 -4.65 -9.82 4.00
C ALA A 126 -5.56 -9.20 2.94
N PRO A 127 -5.28 -7.98 2.45
CA PRO A 127 -6.05 -7.38 1.36
C PRO A 127 -5.70 -7.92 -0.03
N SER A 128 -4.62 -8.70 -0.16
CA SER A 128 -4.22 -9.38 -1.40
C SER A 128 -3.78 -10.82 -1.14
N TYR A 129 -3.82 -11.66 -2.15
CA TYR A 129 -3.27 -13.03 -2.06
C TYR A 129 -1.75 -13.01 -1.91
N TRP A 130 -1.06 -12.01 -2.48
CA TRP A 130 0.37 -11.81 -2.28
C TRP A 130 0.70 -11.60 -0.80
N MET A 131 0.02 -10.66 -0.12
CA MET A 131 0.22 -10.40 1.31
C MET A 131 -0.19 -11.61 2.16
N LYS A 132 -1.29 -12.28 1.80
CA LYS A 132 -1.70 -13.56 2.44
C LYS A 132 -0.59 -14.59 2.35
N SER A 133 -0.03 -14.81 1.17
CA SER A 133 1.08 -15.74 0.95
C SER A 133 2.32 -15.36 1.75
N CYS A 134 2.67 -14.07 1.86
CA CYS A 134 3.76 -13.61 2.71
C CYS A 134 3.50 -13.92 4.19
N SER A 135 2.29 -13.66 4.66
CA SER A 135 1.87 -13.96 6.03
C SER A 135 1.92 -15.46 6.35
N GLU A 136 1.40 -16.30 5.45
CA GLU A 136 1.41 -17.77 5.58
C GLU A 136 2.82 -18.37 5.60
N ARG A 137 3.76 -17.77 4.88
CA ARG A 137 5.17 -18.21 4.91
C ARG A 137 5.95 -17.63 6.09
N SER A 138 5.43 -16.65 6.80
CA SER A 138 6.16 -16.01 7.88
C SER A 138 6.34 -16.91 9.10
N ALA A 139 7.47 -16.78 9.77
CA ALA A 139 7.76 -17.50 11.01
C ALA A 139 6.84 -17.11 12.18
N LEU A 140 6.13 -15.98 12.07
CA LEU A 140 5.22 -15.47 13.10
C LEU A 140 3.76 -15.86 12.83
N PHE A 141 3.30 -15.75 11.59
CA PHE A 141 1.88 -15.91 11.26
C PHE A 141 1.55 -17.19 10.47
N GLY A 142 2.55 -17.97 10.09
CA GLY A 142 2.36 -19.19 9.28
C GLY A 142 1.52 -20.29 9.96
N SER A 143 1.45 -20.31 11.28
CA SER A 143 0.63 -21.28 12.04
C SER A 143 -0.84 -20.86 12.17
N PHE A 144 -1.18 -19.61 11.90
CA PHE A 144 -2.56 -19.12 11.96
C PHE A 144 -3.30 -19.34 10.63
N ARG A 145 -4.62 -19.41 10.70
CA ARG A 145 -5.47 -19.48 9.52
C ARG A 145 -5.60 -18.08 8.90
N ASN A 146 -4.94 -17.86 7.76
CA ASN A 146 -4.94 -16.61 7.05
C ASN A 146 -6.11 -16.50 6.06
N TYR A 147 -6.73 -15.32 6.02
CA TYR A 147 -7.82 -15.00 5.09
C TYR A 147 -7.39 -13.93 4.09
N CYS A 148 -8.14 -13.81 2.98
CA CYS A 148 -7.97 -12.72 2.03
C CYS A 148 -9.30 -11.98 1.88
N ILE A 149 -9.33 -10.70 2.25
CA ILE A 149 -10.48 -9.79 2.07
C ILE A 149 -9.91 -8.49 1.53
N PRO A 150 -10.17 -8.12 0.26
CA PRO A 150 -9.58 -6.94 -0.36
C PRO A 150 -10.03 -5.64 0.31
N ASN A 151 -9.22 -4.61 0.16
CA ASN A 151 -9.62 -3.25 0.51
C ASN A 151 -10.83 -2.84 -0.33
N SER A 152 -11.66 -1.95 0.19
CA SER A 152 -12.75 -1.33 -0.55
C SER A 152 -12.42 0.12 -0.87
N VAL A 153 -13.12 0.64 -1.86
CA VAL A 153 -13.10 2.05 -2.25
C VAL A 153 -14.50 2.64 -2.19
N ASN A 154 -14.62 3.88 -1.72
CA ASN A 154 -15.92 4.57 -1.67
C ASN A 154 -16.41 4.88 -3.09
N THR A 155 -17.22 3.98 -3.65
CA THR A 155 -17.70 4.04 -5.02
C THR A 155 -18.74 5.15 -5.28
N ASP A 156 -19.25 5.80 -4.26
CA ASP A 156 -20.14 6.97 -4.39
C ASP A 156 -19.32 8.25 -4.60
N VAL A 157 -18.12 8.31 -4.04
CA VAL A 157 -17.17 9.40 -4.21
C VAL A 157 -16.32 9.19 -5.46
N PHE A 158 -15.61 8.04 -5.53
CA PHE A 158 -14.77 7.68 -6.67
C PHE A 158 -15.61 7.08 -7.78
N LYS A 159 -15.96 7.92 -8.76
CA LYS A 159 -16.74 7.55 -9.93
C LYS A 159 -16.34 8.43 -11.12
N PRO A 160 -16.59 7.97 -12.36
CA PRO A 160 -16.31 8.75 -13.55
C PRO A 160 -16.97 10.12 -13.52
N LEU A 161 -16.22 11.15 -13.84
CA LEU A 161 -16.67 12.52 -14.04
C LEU A 161 -16.27 12.97 -15.44
N ASN A 162 -16.92 14.04 -15.95
CA ASN A 162 -16.57 14.56 -17.25
C ASN A 162 -15.10 15.04 -17.28
N LYS A 163 -14.27 14.40 -18.09
CA LYS A 163 -12.82 14.63 -18.17
C LYS A 163 -12.47 16.08 -18.49
N ALA A 164 -13.17 16.71 -19.45
CA ALA A 164 -12.90 18.08 -19.84
C ALA A 164 -13.19 19.06 -18.70
N PHE A 165 -14.32 18.88 -18.00
CA PHE A 165 -14.67 19.65 -16.82
C PHE A 165 -13.65 19.46 -15.69
N CYS A 166 -13.21 18.21 -15.43
CA CYS A 166 -12.20 17.92 -14.41
C CYS A 166 -10.85 18.62 -14.72
N ARG A 167 -10.43 18.63 -15.99
CA ARG A 167 -9.22 19.36 -16.43
C ARG A 167 -9.35 20.87 -16.25
N GLU A 168 -10.53 21.43 -16.53
CA GLU A 168 -10.82 22.84 -16.29
C GLU A 168 -10.71 23.19 -14.79
N VAL A 169 -11.35 22.41 -13.92
CA VAL A 169 -11.29 22.58 -12.45
C VAL A 169 -9.86 22.57 -11.92
N LEU A 170 -9.01 21.71 -12.47
CA LEU A 170 -7.61 21.56 -12.04
C LEU A 170 -6.65 22.50 -12.80
N ASN A 171 -7.17 23.29 -13.74
CA ASN A 171 -6.37 24.12 -14.65
C ASN A 171 -5.32 23.28 -15.42
N TRP A 172 -5.72 22.10 -15.88
CA TRP A 172 -4.89 21.20 -16.69
C TRP A 172 -5.24 21.30 -18.18
N PRO A 173 -4.27 21.12 -19.08
CA PRO A 173 -4.50 21.27 -20.52
C PRO A 173 -5.46 20.20 -21.06
N VAL A 174 -6.44 20.61 -21.87
CA VAL A 174 -7.46 19.68 -22.41
C VAL A 174 -6.94 18.84 -23.58
N ASN A 175 -5.91 19.28 -24.27
CA ASN A 175 -5.38 18.69 -25.51
C ASN A 175 -4.10 17.86 -25.33
N LYS A 176 -3.71 17.57 -24.07
CA LYS A 176 -2.52 16.78 -23.77
C LYS A 176 -2.88 15.39 -23.28
N THR A 177 -2.00 14.43 -23.50
CA THR A 177 -2.03 13.16 -22.76
C THR A 177 -1.51 13.40 -21.35
N ILE A 178 -2.33 13.12 -20.36
CA ILE A 178 -2.00 13.36 -18.94
C ILE A 178 -1.92 12.04 -18.19
N LEU A 179 -0.76 11.76 -17.64
CA LEU A 179 -0.53 10.68 -16.71
C LEU A 179 -0.51 11.23 -15.28
N LEU A 180 -0.99 10.44 -14.32
CA LEU A 180 -1.02 10.83 -12.91
C LEU A 180 -0.09 9.92 -12.10
N PHE A 181 0.69 10.50 -11.20
CA PHE A 181 1.38 9.81 -10.12
C PHE A 181 0.87 10.34 -8.78
N VAL A 182 0.54 9.44 -7.86
CA VAL A 182 0.04 9.78 -6.51
C VAL A 182 0.84 9.05 -5.45
N SER A 183 1.37 9.79 -4.48
CA SER A 183 2.04 9.23 -3.30
C SER A 183 1.99 10.23 -2.15
N GLU A 184 1.78 9.76 -0.91
CA GLU A 184 1.89 10.62 0.27
C GLU A 184 3.24 11.35 0.29
N GLU A 185 4.35 10.61 0.13
CA GLU A 185 5.69 11.14 -0.03
C GLU A 185 6.20 10.82 -1.44
N VAL A 186 6.31 11.81 -2.31
CA VAL A 186 6.74 11.63 -3.71
C VAL A 186 8.13 10.99 -3.79
N ASN A 187 9.03 11.38 -2.90
CA ASN A 187 10.42 10.90 -2.89
C ASN A 187 10.61 9.57 -2.13
N ASN A 188 9.53 8.88 -1.74
CA ASN A 188 9.64 7.56 -1.14
C ASN A 188 10.18 6.54 -2.18
N PRO A 189 11.38 5.96 -1.98
CA PRO A 189 12.02 5.10 -2.98
C PRO A 189 11.16 3.89 -3.36
N ARG A 190 10.36 3.36 -2.42
CA ARG A 190 9.46 2.24 -2.68
C ARG A 190 8.39 2.57 -3.73
N LYS A 191 7.96 3.83 -3.79
CA LYS A 191 6.93 4.29 -4.73
C LYS A 191 7.45 4.52 -6.16
N GLY A 192 8.78 4.55 -6.36
CA GLY A 192 9.40 4.47 -7.68
C GLY A 192 9.24 5.71 -8.55
N PHE A 193 9.03 6.89 -7.96
CA PHE A 193 8.93 8.14 -8.74
C PHE A 193 10.20 8.43 -9.57
N ASP A 194 11.35 8.04 -9.06
CA ASP A 194 12.63 8.11 -9.78
C ASP A 194 12.60 7.31 -11.09
N LEU A 195 12.02 6.08 -11.06
CA LEU A 195 11.86 5.27 -12.29
C LEU A 195 10.87 5.90 -13.27
N LEU A 196 9.84 6.59 -12.79
CA LEU A 196 8.90 7.31 -13.66
C LEU A 196 9.57 8.51 -14.33
N VAL A 197 10.41 9.25 -13.59
CA VAL A 197 11.20 10.37 -14.15
C VAL A 197 12.18 9.90 -15.22
N GLU A 198 12.88 8.79 -14.96
CA GLU A 198 13.77 8.19 -15.94
C GLU A 198 13.00 7.67 -17.17
N ALA A 199 11.86 6.99 -16.97
CA ALA A 199 11.01 6.53 -18.05
C ALA A 199 10.51 7.70 -18.90
N HIS A 200 10.09 8.81 -18.28
CA HIS A 200 9.66 10.02 -18.99
C HIS A 200 10.75 10.57 -19.91
N ALA A 201 12.01 10.53 -19.48
CA ALA A 201 13.14 10.97 -20.31
C ALA A 201 13.42 10.06 -21.52
N LEU A 202 12.96 8.82 -21.48
CA LEU A 202 13.09 7.84 -22.58
C LEU A 202 11.94 7.91 -23.58
N ILE A 203 10.82 8.51 -23.18
CA ILE A 203 9.59 8.57 -23.99
C ILE A 203 9.64 9.80 -24.91
N ASN A 204 9.32 9.60 -26.19
CA ASN A 204 9.16 10.67 -27.17
C ASN A 204 7.69 10.78 -27.61
N ILE A 205 6.82 11.13 -26.66
CA ILE A 205 5.39 11.38 -26.93
C ILE A 205 5.17 12.89 -26.89
N PRO A 206 4.77 13.49 -28.03
CA PRO A 206 4.45 14.91 -28.06
C PRO A 206 3.31 15.25 -27.08
N ASP A 207 3.44 16.37 -26.41
CA ASP A 207 2.40 16.90 -25.53
C ASP A 207 1.95 15.98 -24.37
N MET A 208 2.83 15.08 -23.91
CA MET A 208 2.61 14.32 -22.69
C MET A 208 2.95 15.16 -21.44
N LEU A 209 2.10 15.06 -20.43
CA LEU A 209 2.27 15.68 -19.13
C LEU A 209 2.12 14.63 -18.02
N ILE A 210 3.03 14.65 -17.06
CA ILE A 210 2.90 13.88 -15.82
C ILE A 210 2.48 14.83 -14.70
N CYS A 211 1.28 14.65 -14.17
CA CYS A 211 0.82 15.34 -12.97
C CYS A 211 1.19 14.52 -11.73
N VAL A 212 1.73 15.18 -10.71
CA VAL A 212 2.23 14.56 -9.49
C VAL A 212 1.48 15.13 -8.29
N ILE A 213 0.79 14.28 -7.55
CA ILE A 213 0.09 14.63 -6.31
C ILE A 213 0.83 13.98 -5.14
N GLY A 214 1.13 14.79 -4.13
CA GLY A 214 1.77 14.36 -2.88
C GLY A 214 2.79 15.35 -2.34
N ILE A 215 3.34 15.03 -1.18
CA ILE A 215 4.33 15.85 -0.52
C ILE A 215 5.67 15.71 -1.25
N THR A 216 6.14 16.80 -1.81
CA THR A 216 7.50 16.94 -2.35
C THR A 216 8.37 17.62 -1.30
N GLY A 217 9.58 17.13 -1.06
CA GLY A 217 10.54 17.87 -0.22
C GLY A 217 10.82 19.28 -0.76
N ILE A 218 11.42 20.12 0.06
CA ILE A 218 11.71 21.56 -0.21
C ILE A 218 12.50 21.80 -1.52
N THR A 219 13.05 20.77 -2.14
CA THR A 219 13.92 20.82 -3.32
C THR A 219 13.37 20.06 -4.53
N ALA A 220 12.06 20.05 -4.76
CA ALA A 220 11.52 19.48 -5.99
C ALA A 220 12.15 20.17 -7.19
N LYS A 221 12.97 19.43 -7.96
CA LYS A 221 13.55 19.95 -9.20
C LYS A 221 12.44 20.16 -10.23
N VAL A 222 12.43 21.29 -10.87
CA VAL A 222 11.57 21.53 -12.05
C VAL A 222 12.05 20.61 -13.17
N ILE A 223 11.22 19.68 -13.58
CA ILE A 223 11.48 18.75 -14.68
C ILE A 223 10.50 19.08 -15.81
N PRO A 224 10.95 19.39 -17.02
CA PRO A 224 10.05 19.63 -18.15
C PRO A 224 9.08 18.45 -18.34
N GLY A 225 7.79 18.72 -18.54
CA GLY A 225 6.76 17.68 -18.68
C GLY A 225 6.26 17.07 -17.38
N ILE A 226 6.79 17.49 -16.22
CA ILE A 226 6.29 17.07 -14.89
C ILE A 226 5.70 18.27 -14.15
N ASN A 227 4.45 18.15 -13.72
CA ASN A 227 3.68 19.18 -13.02
C ASN A 227 3.32 18.74 -11.61
N TYR A 228 3.90 19.36 -10.60
CA TYR A 228 3.65 19.09 -9.20
C TYR A 228 2.44 19.88 -8.70
N GLN A 229 1.44 19.17 -8.16
CA GLN A 229 0.19 19.74 -7.67
C GLN A 229 0.19 19.98 -6.16
N GLY A 230 1.19 19.46 -5.45
CA GLY A 230 1.16 19.41 -3.99
C GLY A 230 0.25 18.29 -3.46
N GLU A 231 -0.11 18.40 -2.20
CA GLU A 231 -0.95 17.42 -1.49
C GLU A 231 -2.43 17.71 -1.72
N ILE A 232 -3.22 16.67 -1.97
CA ILE A 232 -4.69 16.73 -2.05
C ILE A 232 -5.25 15.76 -1.02
N ASN A 233 -5.93 16.29 0.02
CA ASN A 233 -6.50 15.50 1.12
C ASN A 233 -8.02 15.32 1.01
N ASP A 234 -8.66 15.94 0.03
CA ASP A 234 -10.09 15.81 -0.22
C ASP A 234 -10.37 14.71 -1.24
N GLU A 235 -11.14 13.68 -0.83
CA GLU A 235 -11.45 12.52 -1.69
C GLU A 235 -12.22 12.94 -2.96
N LYS A 236 -13.09 13.95 -2.90
CA LYS A 236 -13.83 14.40 -4.09
C LYS A 236 -12.90 15.07 -5.08
N LEU A 237 -11.95 15.86 -4.59
CA LEU A 237 -10.93 16.47 -5.44
C LEU A 237 -9.98 15.42 -6.01
N MET A 238 -9.67 14.37 -5.26
CA MET A 238 -8.94 13.20 -5.79
C MET A 238 -9.74 12.49 -6.89
N ALA A 239 -11.06 12.32 -6.75
CA ALA A 239 -11.90 11.74 -7.80
C ALA A 239 -11.91 12.63 -9.07
N VAL A 240 -11.87 13.95 -8.91
CA VAL A 240 -11.67 14.89 -10.03
C VAL A 240 -10.32 14.66 -10.69
N ALA A 241 -9.25 14.50 -9.91
CA ALA A 241 -7.90 14.26 -10.46
C ALA A 241 -7.80 12.93 -11.22
N TYR A 242 -8.34 11.84 -10.68
CA TYR A 242 -8.38 10.56 -11.40
C TYR A 242 -9.21 10.65 -12.69
N SER A 243 -10.34 11.34 -12.68
CA SER A 243 -11.18 11.49 -13.88
C SER A 243 -10.58 12.44 -14.93
N ALA A 244 -9.65 13.31 -14.56
CA ALA A 244 -8.99 14.26 -15.45
C ALA A 244 -7.89 13.65 -16.31
N VAL A 245 -7.35 12.50 -15.92
CA VAL A 245 -6.15 11.90 -16.56
C VAL A 245 -6.50 10.76 -17.51
N ASP A 246 -5.52 10.37 -18.31
CA ASP A 246 -5.67 9.27 -19.25
C ASP A 246 -5.29 7.94 -18.62
N ALA A 247 -4.30 7.94 -17.70
CA ALA A 247 -3.97 6.80 -16.87
C ALA A 247 -3.31 7.24 -15.55
N LEU A 248 -3.46 6.40 -14.52
CA LEU A 248 -2.63 6.44 -13.31
C LEU A 248 -1.38 5.59 -13.52
N VAL A 249 -0.22 6.08 -13.09
CA VAL A 249 1.04 5.32 -13.11
C VAL A 249 1.45 4.96 -11.69
N ILE A 250 1.64 3.66 -11.43
CA ILE A 250 2.08 3.12 -10.13
C ILE A 250 3.42 2.40 -10.33
N PRO A 251 4.54 3.11 -10.31
CA PRO A 251 5.85 2.53 -10.53
C PRO A 251 6.45 1.99 -9.22
N SER A 252 5.60 1.50 -8.32
CA SER A 252 6.03 0.98 -7.01
C SER A 252 6.90 -0.26 -7.16
N ARG A 253 8.04 -0.29 -6.45
CA ARG A 253 8.93 -1.44 -6.38
C ARG A 253 8.35 -2.59 -5.56
N GLU A 254 7.53 -2.26 -4.58
CA GLU A 254 6.76 -3.22 -3.77
C GLU A 254 5.50 -2.51 -3.23
N ASP A 255 4.34 -3.10 -3.42
CA ASP A 255 3.09 -2.59 -2.85
C ASP A 255 2.12 -3.74 -2.58
N ASN A 256 1.26 -3.60 -1.57
CA ASN A 256 0.29 -4.63 -1.23
C ASN A 256 -0.92 -4.56 -2.17
N LEU A 257 -1.87 -3.69 -1.84
CA LEU A 257 -3.05 -3.37 -2.65
C LEU A 257 -3.26 -1.85 -2.58
N PRO A 258 -2.60 -1.06 -3.46
CA PRO A 258 -2.64 0.40 -3.35
C PRO A 258 -4.07 0.94 -3.50
N ASN A 259 -4.54 1.74 -2.53
CA ASN A 259 -5.86 2.37 -2.62
C ASN A 259 -5.98 3.29 -3.83
N THR A 260 -4.91 4.00 -4.19
CA THR A 260 -4.85 4.85 -5.39
C THR A 260 -5.19 4.08 -6.68
N MET A 261 -4.82 2.79 -6.76
CA MET A 261 -5.21 1.89 -7.86
C MET A 261 -6.71 1.66 -7.87
N LEU A 262 -7.30 1.32 -6.71
CA LEU A 262 -8.73 1.06 -6.59
C LEU A 262 -9.55 2.31 -6.87
N GLU A 263 -9.10 3.47 -6.40
CA GLU A 263 -9.71 4.78 -6.62
C GLU A 263 -9.70 5.17 -8.11
N SER A 264 -8.56 5.00 -8.78
CA SER A 264 -8.40 5.23 -10.21
C SER A 264 -9.36 4.36 -11.04
N LEU A 265 -9.34 3.04 -10.78
CA LEU A 265 -10.23 2.10 -11.46
C LEU A 265 -11.71 2.38 -11.16
N ALA A 266 -12.04 2.80 -9.94
CA ALA A 266 -13.39 3.22 -9.58
C ALA A 266 -13.83 4.48 -10.32
N CYS A 267 -12.92 5.36 -10.70
CA CYS A 267 -13.15 6.50 -11.59
C CYS A 267 -13.14 6.12 -13.08
N GLY A 268 -13.00 4.83 -13.43
CA GLY A 268 -12.94 4.37 -14.83
C GLY A 268 -11.59 4.63 -15.50
N THR A 269 -10.57 5.04 -14.76
CA THR A 269 -9.25 5.41 -15.26
C THR A 269 -8.30 4.23 -15.18
N PRO A 270 -7.70 3.78 -16.31
CA PRO A 270 -6.80 2.65 -16.35
C PRO A 270 -5.48 2.93 -15.61
N VAL A 271 -4.78 1.84 -15.26
CA VAL A 271 -3.56 1.90 -14.45
C VAL A 271 -2.38 1.28 -15.20
N ILE A 272 -1.25 1.98 -15.23
CA ILE A 272 0.04 1.47 -15.70
C ILE A 272 0.90 1.20 -14.47
N ALA A 273 1.35 -0.03 -14.26
CA ALA A 273 2.06 -0.39 -13.04
C ALA A 273 3.12 -1.47 -13.27
N PHE A 274 4.05 -1.60 -12.36
CA PHE A 274 4.93 -2.77 -12.33
C PHE A 274 4.18 -4.01 -11.83
N LYS A 275 4.61 -5.17 -12.33
CA LYS A 275 4.10 -6.49 -11.92
C LYS A 275 4.69 -6.88 -10.56
N THR A 276 4.25 -6.23 -9.49
CA THR A 276 4.78 -6.40 -8.13
C THR A 276 3.67 -6.45 -7.08
N GLY A 277 3.95 -7.16 -5.98
CA GLY A 277 3.03 -7.26 -4.85
C GLY A 277 1.64 -7.80 -5.23
N GLY A 278 0.59 -7.16 -4.73
CA GLY A 278 -0.81 -7.50 -5.04
C GLY A 278 -1.35 -6.82 -6.30
N ILE A 279 -0.60 -5.97 -6.98
CA ILE A 279 -1.05 -5.24 -8.18
C ILE A 279 -1.48 -6.19 -9.31
N PRO A 280 -0.74 -7.30 -9.62
CA PRO A 280 -1.13 -8.24 -10.67
C PRO A 280 -2.44 -8.99 -10.42
N GLU A 281 -2.96 -8.96 -9.18
CA GLU A 281 -4.25 -9.58 -8.84
C GLU A 281 -5.44 -8.73 -9.32
N VAL A 282 -5.18 -7.45 -9.61
CA VAL A 282 -6.19 -6.46 -9.98
C VAL A 282 -6.10 -6.07 -11.44
N ILE A 283 -4.88 -5.80 -11.93
CA ILE A 283 -4.66 -5.31 -13.29
C ILE A 283 -4.61 -6.46 -14.29
N THR A 284 -5.43 -6.33 -15.32
CA THR A 284 -5.46 -7.21 -16.50
C THR A 284 -5.03 -6.40 -17.73
N ASN A 285 -3.92 -6.82 -18.35
CA ASN A 285 -3.35 -6.14 -19.53
C ASN A 285 -4.38 -5.95 -20.63
N GLY A 286 -4.50 -4.72 -21.14
CA GLY A 286 -5.41 -4.35 -22.23
C GLY A 286 -6.89 -4.25 -21.83
N VAL A 287 -7.25 -4.49 -20.55
CA VAL A 287 -8.64 -4.40 -20.05
C VAL A 287 -8.81 -3.21 -19.11
N ASN A 288 -8.09 -3.20 -18.01
CA ASN A 288 -8.16 -2.13 -17.00
C ASN A 288 -6.80 -1.49 -16.72
N GLY A 289 -5.76 -1.88 -17.45
CA GLY A 289 -4.43 -1.30 -17.30
C GLY A 289 -3.35 -2.10 -18.04
N ILE A 290 -2.10 -1.81 -17.68
CA ILE A 290 -0.90 -2.44 -18.23
C ILE A 290 0.05 -2.77 -17.09
N LEU A 291 0.58 -3.98 -17.10
CA LEU A 291 1.65 -4.42 -16.20
C LEU A 291 2.99 -4.39 -16.96
N SER A 292 3.91 -3.55 -16.49
CA SER A 292 5.30 -3.61 -16.93
C SER A 292 5.97 -4.83 -16.30
N GLU A 293 6.63 -5.65 -17.11
CA GLU A 293 7.18 -6.94 -16.66
C GLU A 293 8.40 -6.75 -15.74
N ASP A 294 9.29 -5.83 -16.08
CA ASP A 294 10.51 -5.58 -15.32
C ASP A 294 10.42 -4.28 -14.51
N LEU A 295 11.02 -4.28 -13.31
CA LEU A 295 11.12 -3.11 -12.43
C LEU A 295 12.19 -2.12 -12.93
N THR A 296 12.08 -1.69 -14.18
CA THR A 296 13.02 -0.78 -14.84
C THR A 296 12.31 0.39 -15.49
N SER A 297 13.01 1.52 -15.60
CA SER A 297 12.52 2.71 -16.31
C SER A 297 12.25 2.41 -17.79
N MET A 298 13.02 1.54 -18.42
CA MET A 298 12.83 1.13 -19.82
C MET A 298 11.50 0.38 -20.00
N SER A 299 11.24 -0.67 -19.19
CA SER A 299 9.99 -1.43 -19.28
C SER A 299 8.76 -0.56 -18.97
N LEU A 300 8.89 0.41 -18.05
CA LEU A 300 7.84 1.38 -17.76
C LEU A 300 7.60 2.32 -18.97
N ALA A 301 8.67 2.80 -19.61
CA ALA A 301 8.58 3.65 -20.81
C ALA A 301 7.89 2.92 -21.98
N GLU A 302 8.22 1.65 -22.19
CA GLU A 302 7.59 0.81 -23.20
C GLU A 302 6.08 0.63 -22.91
N SER A 303 5.72 0.38 -21.64
CA SER A 303 4.33 0.25 -21.22
C SER A 303 3.53 1.54 -21.40
N ILE A 304 4.12 2.70 -21.09
CA ILE A 304 3.50 4.01 -21.31
C ILE A 304 3.34 4.29 -22.82
N SER A 305 4.35 3.99 -23.63
CA SER A 305 4.28 4.17 -25.09
C SER A 305 3.20 3.28 -25.70
N TRP A 306 3.15 2.02 -25.30
CA TRP A 306 2.09 1.09 -25.74
C TRP A 306 0.70 1.59 -25.35
N PHE A 307 0.53 2.08 -24.10
CA PHE A 307 -0.73 2.66 -23.65
C PHE A 307 -1.14 3.85 -24.53
N TYR A 308 -0.21 4.76 -24.83
CA TYR A 308 -0.48 5.92 -25.68
C TYR A 308 -1.04 5.53 -27.04
N GLU A 309 -0.43 4.53 -27.69
CA GLU A 309 -0.84 4.02 -29.00
C GLU A 309 -2.18 3.27 -28.97
N ASN A 310 -2.52 2.66 -27.81
CA ASN A 310 -3.66 1.76 -27.67
C ASN A 310 -4.69 2.26 -26.66
N SER A 311 -4.69 3.55 -26.31
CA SER A 311 -5.58 4.10 -25.26
C SER A 311 -7.08 3.91 -25.56
N GLY A 312 -7.45 3.81 -26.83
CA GLY A 312 -8.83 3.52 -27.27
C GLY A 312 -9.37 2.13 -26.90
N LEU A 313 -8.53 1.21 -26.45
CA LEU A 313 -8.95 -0.11 -25.97
C LEU A 313 -9.61 -0.06 -24.58
N PHE A 314 -9.34 0.97 -23.80
CA PHE A 314 -9.77 1.05 -22.40
C PHE A 314 -11.15 1.66 -22.27
N SER A 315 -12.14 0.86 -21.89
CA SER A 315 -13.52 1.29 -21.67
C SER A 315 -13.71 1.77 -20.24
N GLU A 316 -13.96 3.07 -20.05
CA GLU A 316 -14.24 3.67 -18.75
C GLU A 316 -15.33 2.90 -17.98
N ASN A 317 -16.42 2.53 -18.66
CA ASN A 317 -17.53 1.83 -18.05
C ASN A 317 -17.18 0.40 -17.63
N GLU A 318 -16.40 -0.34 -18.42
CA GLU A 318 -15.99 -1.70 -18.08
C GLU A 318 -15.02 -1.69 -16.90
N ILE A 319 -14.04 -0.79 -16.89
CA ILE A 319 -13.10 -0.58 -15.78
C ILE A 319 -13.88 -0.26 -14.50
N ARG A 320 -14.79 0.69 -14.55
CA ARG A 320 -15.64 1.08 -13.44
C ARG A 320 -16.47 -0.08 -12.91
N ASN A 321 -17.15 -0.81 -13.78
CA ASN A 321 -18.04 -1.90 -13.39
C ASN A 321 -17.28 -3.03 -12.70
N ASP A 322 -16.09 -3.39 -13.19
CA ASP A 322 -15.24 -4.38 -12.54
C ASP A 322 -14.77 -3.90 -11.16
N ALA A 323 -14.33 -2.65 -11.05
CA ALA A 323 -13.90 -2.06 -9.77
C ALA A 323 -15.03 -2.07 -8.73
N VAL A 324 -16.24 -1.65 -9.10
CA VAL A 324 -17.42 -1.63 -8.20
C VAL A 324 -17.78 -3.05 -7.74
N LYS A 325 -17.78 -4.01 -8.66
CA LYS A 325 -18.09 -5.40 -8.36
C LYS A 325 -17.12 -6.02 -7.35
N ARG A 326 -15.83 -5.71 -7.50
CA ARG A 326 -14.75 -6.33 -6.70
C ARG A 326 -14.44 -5.60 -5.40
N PHE A 327 -14.57 -4.28 -5.39
CA PHE A 327 -14.03 -3.42 -4.34
C PHE A 327 -15.06 -2.49 -3.70
N SER A 328 -16.35 -2.80 -3.80
CA SER A 328 -17.39 -2.02 -3.10
C SER A 328 -17.31 -2.18 -1.58
N PRO A 329 -17.63 -1.13 -0.80
CA PRO A 329 -17.69 -1.22 0.67
C PRO A 329 -18.67 -2.29 1.17
N GLN A 330 -19.77 -2.47 0.46
CA GLN A 330 -20.78 -3.49 0.78
C GLN A 330 -20.22 -4.92 0.66
N GLY A 331 -19.41 -5.17 -0.39
CA GLY A 331 -18.73 -6.45 -0.59
C GLY A 331 -17.74 -6.75 0.54
N GLN A 332 -16.89 -5.78 0.89
CA GLN A 332 -15.95 -5.93 1.99
C GLN A 332 -16.68 -6.17 3.33
N ALA A 333 -17.71 -5.37 3.63
CA ALA A 333 -18.50 -5.50 4.85
C ALA A 333 -19.17 -6.88 4.96
N TYR A 334 -19.67 -7.42 3.84
CA TYR A 334 -20.24 -8.77 3.81
C TYR A 334 -19.22 -9.83 4.25
N TYR A 335 -17.99 -9.80 3.70
CA TYR A 335 -16.96 -10.77 4.03
C TYR A 335 -16.48 -10.67 5.49
N TYR A 336 -16.28 -9.45 6.01
CA TYR A 336 -15.91 -9.26 7.42
C TYR A 336 -17.05 -9.68 8.37
N THR A 337 -18.31 -9.33 8.04
CA THR A 337 -19.47 -9.74 8.86
C THR A 337 -19.59 -11.26 8.92
N LYS A 338 -19.36 -11.95 7.79
CA LYS A 338 -19.34 -13.41 7.75
C LYS A 338 -18.22 -13.96 8.62
N LEU A 339 -17.01 -13.42 8.49
CA LEU A 339 -15.85 -13.83 9.29
C LEU A 339 -16.14 -13.68 10.80
N TYR A 340 -16.69 -12.55 11.24
CA TYR A 340 -17.00 -12.35 12.66
C TYR A 340 -18.05 -13.33 13.17
N LYS A 341 -19.11 -13.61 12.41
CA LYS A 341 -20.11 -14.62 12.78
C LYS A 341 -19.50 -15.99 12.91
N ASP A 342 -18.61 -16.38 11.99
CA ASP A 342 -17.93 -17.67 12.03
C ASP A 342 -16.99 -17.81 13.24
N LEU A 343 -16.46 -16.69 13.78
CA LEU A 343 -15.60 -16.67 14.97
C LEU A 343 -16.38 -16.73 16.30
N LEU A 344 -17.66 -16.36 16.30
CA LEU A 344 -18.51 -16.30 17.48
C LEU A 344 -19.41 -17.54 17.64
N ASN A 345 -19.47 -18.43 16.64
CA ASN A 345 -20.16 -19.70 16.65
C ASN A 345 -19.23 -20.86 17.06
#